data_93810d3dbeb09837dc5fa9123c642392
#
_entry.id   93810d3dbeb09837dc5fa9123c642392
#
_cell.length_a   1.000
_cell.length_b   1.000
_cell.length_c   1.000
_cell.angle_alpha   90.00
_cell.angle_beta   90.00
_cell.angle_gamma   90.00
#
_symmetry.space_group_name_H-M   'P 1'
#
loop_
_entity.id
_entity.type
_entity.pdbx_description
1 polymer ?
#
loop_
_entity_poly.entity_id
_entity_poly.type
_entity_poly.pdbx_seq_one_letter_code
_entity_poly.pdbx_strand_id
1 'polypeptide(L)'
;MHLVEQYALSCGAKISKPYIRDKYYPLPCDRYITFFPISKPSKNYDYWKETLAMIIPPLKQLNIHIVQLGGKKDAKFEGCINLCGKTSIAQSAYLIKRGIIHLGTDSFATHMASAFNKKIVCLYSHSPIQNCGPFWSNPSEVILLESDRQGLKHSFATEEKP
;
A
#
# COMPACT_ATOMS: atom_id res chain seq x y z
N MET A 1 -8.26 -19.49 -0.83
CA MET A 1 -7.57 -19.45 0.48
C MET A 1 -6.58 -18.32 0.46
N HIS A 2 -6.56 -17.49 1.49
CA HIS A 2 -5.60 -16.38 1.60
C HIS A 2 -4.19 -16.89 1.94
N LEU A 3 -3.12 -16.22 1.46
CA LEU A 3 -1.74 -16.63 1.72
C LEU A 3 -1.39 -16.72 3.21
N VAL A 4 -1.94 -15.82 4.04
CA VAL A 4 -1.76 -15.87 5.50
C VAL A 4 -2.29 -17.16 6.08
N GLU A 5 -3.46 -17.62 5.62
CA GLU A 5 -4.06 -18.89 6.05
C GLU A 5 -3.22 -20.08 5.61
N GLN A 6 -2.77 -20.05 4.35
CA GLN A 6 -1.93 -21.11 3.79
C GLN A 6 -0.62 -21.26 4.53
N TYR A 7 0.06 -20.15 4.84
CA TYR A 7 1.30 -20.19 5.62
C TYR A 7 1.06 -20.64 7.06
N ALA A 8 -0.02 -20.16 7.68
CA ALA A 8 -0.36 -20.57 9.04
C ALA A 8 -0.61 -22.08 9.13
N LEU A 9 -1.37 -22.65 8.18
CA LEU A 9 -1.61 -24.10 8.10
C LEU A 9 -0.30 -24.86 7.86
N SER A 10 0.55 -24.39 6.96
CA SER A 10 1.82 -25.06 6.66
C SER A 10 2.79 -25.07 7.84
N CYS A 11 2.73 -24.08 8.71
CA CYS A 11 3.60 -23.95 9.89
C CYS A 11 2.96 -24.42 11.19
N GLY A 12 1.69 -24.85 11.18
CA GLY A 12 0.94 -25.17 12.40
C GLY A 12 0.72 -23.98 13.33
N ALA A 13 0.73 -22.74 12.78
CA ALA A 13 0.62 -21.51 13.56
C ALA A 13 -0.82 -21.00 13.63
N LYS A 14 -1.21 -20.40 14.76
CA LYS A 14 -2.47 -19.67 14.86
C LYS A 14 -2.32 -18.28 14.25
N ILE A 15 -3.30 -17.89 13.42
CA ILE A 15 -3.35 -16.54 12.87
C ILE A 15 -3.80 -15.58 13.97
N SER A 16 -3.04 -14.52 14.17
CA SER A 16 -3.40 -13.42 15.05
C SER A 16 -3.03 -12.09 14.37
N LYS A 17 -3.55 -10.99 14.89
CA LYS A 17 -3.17 -9.66 14.42
C LYS A 17 -1.68 -9.43 14.69
N PRO A 18 -0.88 -9.10 13.68
CA PRO A 18 0.56 -8.94 13.87
C PRO A 18 0.87 -7.71 14.71
N TYR A 19 1.87 -7.83 15.57
CA TYR A 19 2.49 -6.67 16.19
C TYR A 19 3.53 -6.08 15.24
N ILE A 20 3.37 -4.79 14.92
CA ILE A 20 4.32 -4.07 14.07
C ILE A 20 5.00 -2.99 14.92
N ARG A 21 6.31 -3.11 15.06
CA ARG A 21 7.12 -2.10 15.74
C ARG A 21 7.20 -0.86 14.88
N ASP A 22 6.80 0.28 15.44
CA ASP A 22 6.90 1.59 14.79
C ASP A 22 7.93 2.48 15.50
N LYS A 23 8.56 3.38 14.72
CA LYS A 23 9.53 4.36 15.19
C LYS A 23 9.18 5.74 14.67
N TYR A 24 9.16 6.72 15.55
CA TYR A 24 8.87 8.11 15.22
C TYR A 24 9.69 8.61 14.00
N TYR A 25 9.02 9.38 13.15
CA TYR A 25 9.62 10.16 12.07
C TYR A 25 8.93 11.52 11.97
N PRO A 26 9.67 12.66 12.01
CA PRO A 26 9.08 13.99 11.93
C PRO A 26 8.56 14.29 10.53
N LEU A 27 7.39 14.92 10.45
CA LEU A 27 6.83 15.46 9.22
C LEU A 27 6.52 16.95 9.38
N PRO A 28 6.57 17.74 8.30
CA PRO A 28 6.19 19.15 8.32
C PRO A 28 4.66 19.36 8.28
N CYS A 29 3.87 18.30 8.44
CA CYS A 29 2.40 18.35 8.38
C CYS A 29 1.78 17.32 9.32
N ASP A 30 0.58 17.64 9.82
CA ASP A 30 -0.17 16.78 10.74
C ASP A 30 -1.21 15.91 10.01
N ARG A 31 -1.72 16.37 8.86
CA ARG A 31 -2.77 15.70 8.10
C ARG A 31 -2.23 15.23 6.76
N TYR A 32 -2.16 13.92 6.58
CA TYR A 32 -1.63 13.33 5.35
C TYR A 32 -2.21 11.96 5.05
N ILE A 33 -2.11 11.59 3.79
CA ILE A 33 -2.25 10.21 3.33
C ILE A 33 -0.87 9.64 3.00
N THR A 34 -0.65 8.37 3.27
CA THR A 34 0.58 7.67 2.85
C THR A 34 0.39 7.10 1.46
N PHE A 35 1.41 7.22 0.63
CA PHE A 35 1.40 6.79 -0.75
C PHE A 35 2.59 5.86 -1.02
N PHE A 36 2.31 4.62 -1.41
CA PHE A 36 3.32 3.60 -1.74
C PHE A 36 3.05 3.04 -3.14
N PRO A 37 3.48 3.75 -4.21
CA PRO A 37 3.09 3.46 -5.59
C PRO A 37 3.90 2.37 -6.28
N ILE A 38 5.09 2.05 -5.77
CA ILE A 38 6.05 1.19 -6.46
C ILE A 38 6.18 -0.16 -5.74
N SER A 39 6.11 -1.22 -6.50
CA SER A 39 6.30 -2.61 -6.07
C SER A 39 7.10 -3.36 -7.16
N LYS A 40 6.84 -4.64 -7.35
CA LYS A 40 7.39 -5.38 -8.50
C LYS A 40 6.84 -4.80 -9.81
N PRO A 41 7.58 -4.85 -10.94
CA PRO A 41 7.12 -4.30 -12.22
C PRO A 41 5.70 -4.72 -12.62
N SER A 42 5.36 -6.01 -12.46
CA SER A 42 4.03 -6.55 -12.75
C SER A 42 2.90 -6.03 -11.87
N LYS A 43 3.21 -5.37 -10.76
CA LYS A 43 2.25 -4.81 -9.80
C LYS A 43 2.15 -3.29 -9.87
N ASN A 44 3.01 -2.63 -10.66
CA ASN A 44 3.02 -1.18 -10.76
C ASN A 44 1.86 -0.69 -11.63
N TYR A 45 1.33 0.47 -11.26
CA TYR A 45 0.30 1.18 -12.02
C TYR A 45 0.95 2.35 -12.76
N ASP A 46 0.72 2.43 -14.07
CA ASP A 46 1.45 3.39 -14.93
C ASP A 46 0.85 4.81 -14.91
N TYR A 47 -0.41 4.97 -14.45
CA TYR A 47 -1.15 6.25 -14.50
C TYR A 47 -1.18 6.98 -13.15
N TRP A 48 -0.16 6.79 -12.31
CA TRP A 48 -0.07 7.51 -11.03
C TRP A 48 0.04 9.02 -11.20
N LYS A 49 0.68 9.49 -12.26
CA LYS A 49 0.79 10.92 -12.55
C LYS A 49 -0.58 11.57 -12.75
N GLU A 50 -1.40 10.96 -13.58
CA GLU A 50 -2.74 11.40 -13.90
C GLU A 50 -3.65 11.34 -12.66
N THR A 51 -3.57 10.23 -11.93
CA THR A 51 -4.31 10.05 -10.68
C THR A 51 -3.95 11.15 -9.67
N LEU A 52 -2.66 11.41 -9.48
CA LEU A 52 -2.20 12.46 -8.54
C LEU A 52 -2.62 13.86 -9.01
N ALA A 53 -2.60 14.15 -10.31
CA ALA A 53 -3.08 15.42 -10.84
C ALA A 53 -4.56 15.67 -10.51
N MET A 54 -5.37 14.61 -10.44
CA MET A 54 -6.79 14.69 -10.07
C MET A 54 -7.01 14.84 -8.55
N ILE A 55 -6.25 14.13 -7.73
CA ILE A 55 -6.52 14.07 -6.28
C ILE A 55 -5.79 15.15 -5.47
N ILE A 56 -4.64 15.64 -5.92
CA ILE A 56 -3.86 16.66 -5.20
C ILE A 56 -4.64 17.98 -4.99
N PRO A 57 -5.34 18.55 -6.00
CA PRO A 57 -6.04 19.82 -5.82
C PRO A 57 -7.10 19.77 -4.69
N PRO A 58 -8.05 18.81 -4.68
CA PRO A 58 -9.03 18.73 -3.59
C PRO A 58 -8.38 18.42 -2.22
N LEU A 59 -7.32 17.61 -2.18
CA LEU A 59 -6.62 17.35 -0.91
C LEU A 59 -5.95 18.60 -0.35
N LYS A 60 -5.37 19.45 -1.21
CA LYS A 60 -4.80 20.73 -0.79
C LYS A 60 -5.84 21.66 -0.19
N GLN A 61 -7.06 21.71 -0.76
CA GLN A 61 -8.17 22.51 -0.19
C GLN A 61 -8.55 22.04 1.22
N LEU A 62 -8.39 20.75 1.50
CA LEU A 62 -8.64 20.16 2.81
C LEU A 62 -7.43 20.20 3.75
N ASN A 63 -6.33 20.85 3.34
CA ASN A 63 -5.03 20.84 4.04
C ASN A 63 -4.54 19.41 4.35
N ILE A 64 -4.66 18.51 3.35
CA ILE A 64 -4.17 17.13 3.44
C ILE A 64 -3.03 16.96 2.46
N HIS A 65 -1.89 16.50 2.95
CA HIS A 65 -0.70 16.25 2.16
C HIS A 65 -0.62 14.79 1.72
N ILE A 66 0.16 14.53 0.65
CA ILE A 66 0.51 13.18 0.23
C ILE A 66 1.97 12.92 0.60
N VAL A 67 2.22 11.88 1.39
CA VAL A 67 3.56 11.46 1.80
C VAL A 67 3.93 10.19 1.05
N GLN A 68 4.83 10.34 0.09
CA GLN A 68 5.32 9.19 -0.70
C GLN A 68 6.40 8.44 0.09
N LEU A 69 6.18 7.15 0.28
CA LEU A 69 7.11 6.18 0.85
C LEU A 69 7.62 5.25 -0.26
N GLY A 70 8.79 4.67 -0.05
CA GLY A 70 9.37 3.74 -1.02
C GLY A 70 10.87 3.54 -0.85
N GLY A 71 11.45 2.76 -1.76
CA GLY A 71 12.89 2.53 -1.85
C GLY A 71 13.64 3.74 -2.43
N LYS A 72 14.96 3.78 -2.23
CA LYS A 72 15.82 4.88 -2.70
C LYS A 72 15.75 5.11 -4.21
N LYS A 73 15.55 4.03 -4.98
CA LYS A 73 15.52 4.04 -6.45
C LYS A 73 14.12 4.22 -7.04
N ASP A 74 13.08 4.27 -6.21
CA ASP A 74 11.72 4.38 -6.68
C ASP A 74 11.45 5.74 -7.35
N ALA A 75 10.59 5.73 -8.37
CA ALA A 75 10.15 6.95 -9.04
C ALA A 75 9.50 7.91 -8.03
N LYS A 76 9.84 9.20 -8.18
CA LYS A 76 9.33 10.26 -7.32
C LYS A 76 8.23 11.02 -8.04
N PHE A 77 7.13 11.28 -7.35
CA PHE A 77 5.99 11.97 -7.91
C PHE A 77 5.91 13.41 -7.40
N GLU A 78 5.62 14.33 -8.33
CA GLU A 78 5.44 15.74 -8.00
C GLU A 78 4.20 15.96 -7.13
N GLY A 79 4.25 17.00 -6.30
CA GLY A 79 3.16 17.33 -5.37
C GLY A 79 3.11 16.46 -4.11
N CYS A 80 4.00 15.47 -3.97
CA CYS A 80 4.14 14.63 -2.79
C CYS A 80 5.33 15.06 -1.92
N ILE A 81 5.21 14.91 -0.61
CA ILE A 81 6.35 14.94 0.32
C ILE A 81 7.12 13.64 0.11
N ASN A 82 8.27 13.71 -0.53
CA ASN A 82 9.04 12.53 -0.92
C ASN A 82 9.95 12.01 0.19
N LEU A 83 9.69 10.82 0.67
CA LEU A 83 10.48 10.10 1.67
C LEU A 83 11.08 8.78 1.13
N CYS A 84 11.10 8.55 -0.18
CA CYS A 84 11.71 7.36 -0.77
C CYS A 84 13.18 7.23 -0.36
N GLY A 85 13.53 6.11 0.26
CA GLY A 85 14.86 5.82 0.78
C GLY A 85 15.30 6.64 2.00
N LYS A 86 14.39 7.44 2.61
CA LYS A 86 14.69 8.27 3.78
C LYS A 86 14.16 7.69 5.09
N THR A 87 13.33 6.67 5.02
CA THR A 87 12.72 6.02 6.18
C THR A 87 13.15 4.57 6.30
N SER A 88 13.37 4.11 7.51
CA SER A 88 13.41 2.67 7.81
C SER A 88 12.01 2.06 7.75
N ILE A 89 11.91 0.74 7.73
CA ILE A 89 10.62 0.02 7.78
C ILE A 89 9.81 0.44 9.01
N ALA A 90 10.43 0.55 10.18
CA ALA A 90 9.77 0.98 11.40
C ALA A 90 9.29 2.45 11.35
N GLN A 91 10.02 3.32 10.67
CA GLN A 91 9.59 4.71 10.45
C GLN A 91 8.45 4.79 9.43
N SER A 92 8.51 4.00 8.37
CA SER A 92 7.38 3.85 7.43
C SER A 92 6.13 3.32 8.15
N ALA A 93 6.30 2.37 9.08
CA ALA A 93 5.21 1.87 9.90
C ALA A 93 4.57 2.98 10.75
N TYR A 94 5.38 3.83 11.39
CA TYR A 94 4.88 4.98 12.13
C TYR A 94 4.06 5.91 11.24
N LEU A 95 4.58 6.25 10.06
CA LEU A 95 3.89 7.14 9.12
C LEU A 95 2.57 6.55 8.61
N ILE A 96 2.55 5.26 8.28
CA ILE A 96 1.33 4.55 7.85
C ILE A 96 0.31 4.53 8.98
N LYS A 97 0.73 4.23 10.21
CA LYS A 97 -0.13 4.20 11.39
C LYS A 97 -0.79 5.56 11.68
N ARG A 98 -0.08 6.65 11.47
CA ARG A 98 -0.55 8.03 11.73
C ARG A 98 -1.29 8.66 10.55
N GLY A 99 -1.04 8.22 9.33
CA GLY A 99 -1.73 8.70 8.13
C GLY A 99 -3.25 8.48 8.19
N ILE A 100 -4.01 9.29 7.46
CA ILE A 100 -5.49 9.21 7.38
C ILE A 100 -5.89 8.00 6.55
N ILE A 101 -5.27 7.84 5.38
CA ILE A 101 -5.52 6.78 4.40
C ILE A 101 -4.18 6.27 3.90
N HIS A 102 -4.11 5.00 3.55
CA HIS A 102 -3.02 4.42 2.77
C HIS A 102 -3.46 4.23 1.32
N LEU A 103 -2.71 4.79 0.38
CA LEU A 103 -2.91 4.66 -1.05
C LEU A 103 -1.70 3.97 -1.67
N GLY A 104 -1.91 2.98 -2.53
CA GLY A 104 -0.79 2.34 -3.22
C GLY A 104 -1.15 1.14 -4.06
N THR A 105 -0.12 0.37 -4.41
CA THR A 105 -0.23 -0.93 -5.07
C THR A 105 -0.03 -2.06 -4.07
N ASP A 106 -0.36 -3.29 -4.48
CA ASP A 106 -0.10 -4.50 -3.69
C ASP A 106 1.38 -4.59 -3.27
N SER A 107 1.62 -4.37 -2.00
CA SER A 107 2.95 -4.32 -1.38
C SER A 107 2.90 -4.58 0.12
N PHE A 108 4.06 -4.70 0.77
CA PHE A 108 4.14 -4.86 2.22
C PHE A 108 3.48 -3.68 2.98
N ALA A 109 3.49 -2.47 2.40
CA ALA A 109 2.91 -1.29 3.01
C ALA A 109 1.38 -1.41 3.17
N THR A 110 0.70 -2.02 2.20
CA THR A 110 -0.73 -2.33 2.27
C THR A 110 -1.04 -3.31 3.41
N HIS A 111 -0.24 -4.35 3.57
CA HIS A 111 -0.40 -5.30 4.70
C HIS A 111 -0.11 -4.65 6.05
N MET A 112 0.85 -3.75 6.10
CA MET A 112 1.15 -2.96 7.29
C MET A 112 -0.02 -2.01 7.65
N ALA A 113 -0.59 -1.33 6.66
CA ALA A 113 -1.78 -0.51 6.84
C ALA A 113 -2.98 -1.34 7.35
N SER A 114 -3.15 -2.54 6.81
CA SER A 114 -4.15 -3.52 7.26
C SER A 114 -3.96 -3.90 8.74
N ALA A 115 -2.73 -4.22 9.14
CA ALA A 115 -2.42 -4.56 10.52
C ALA A 115 -2.71 -3.40 11.50
N PHE A 116 -2.62 -2.16 11.04
CA PHE A 116 -3.01 -0.98 11.82
C PHE A 116 -4.50 -0.62 11.68
N ASN A 117 -5.28 -1.40 10.96
CA ASN A 117 -6.69 -1.14 10.66
C ASN A 117 -6.93 0.26 10.05
N LYS A 118 -6.07 0.62 9.09
CA LYS A 118 -6.18 1.89 8.37
C LYS A 118 -7.19 1.79 7.22
N LYS A 119 -7.73 2.92 6.81
CA LYS A 119 -8.42 3.04 5.53
C LYS A 119 -7.41 2.83 4.40
N ILE A 120 -7.77 2.00 3.43
CA ILE A 120 -6.88 1.60 2.34
C ILE A 120 -7.56 1.79 1.00
N VAL A 121 -6.84 2.40 0.06
CA VAL A 121 -7.13 2.34 -1.37
C VAL A 121 -5.94 1.66 -2.03
N CYS A 122 -6.15 0.48 -2.61
CA CYS A 122 -5.08 -0.32 -3.17
C CYS A 122 -5.42 -0.87 -4.55
N LEU A 123 -4.45 -0.79 -5.46
CA LEU A 123 -4.55 -1.31 -6.81
C LEU A 123 -3.88 -2.68 -6.90
N TYR A 124 -4.60 -3.63 -7.44
CA TYR A 124 -4.15 -5.00 -7.68
C TYR A 124 -4.13 -5.27 -9.19
N SER A 125 -2.97 -5.56 -9.74
CA SER A 125 -2.82 -5.96 -11.13
C SER A 125 -2.66 -7.47 -11.27
N HIS A 126 -1.52 -7.99 -10.86
CA HIS A 126 -1.13 -9.38 -11.04
C HIS A 126 -1.65 -10.32 -9.94
N SER A 127 -1.61 -9.88 -8.69
CA SER A 127 -1.98 -10.72 -7.54
C SER A 127 -3.50 -10.69 -7.30
N PRO A 128 -4.17 -11.84 -7.15
CA PRO A 128 -5.60 -11.86 -6.82
C PRO A 128 -5.87 -11.30 -5.42
N ILE A 129 -6.82 -10.41 -5.30
CA ILE A 129 -7.23 -9.81 -3.99
C ILE A 129 -7.59 -10.90 -2.98
N GLN A 130 -8.28 -11.95 -3.43
CA GLN A 130 -8.71 -13.05 -2.57
C GLN A 130 -7.55 -13.76 -1.86
N ASN A 131 -6.36 -13.75 -2.49
CA ASN A 131 -5.17 -14.45 -1.97
C ASN A 131 -4.22 -13.52 -1.23
N CYS A 132 -4.16 -12.24 -1.64
CA CYS A 132 -3.14 -11.29 -1.21
C CYS A 132 -3.71 -9.97 -0.69
N GLY A 133 -5.00 -9.87 -0.49
CA GLY A 133 -5.64 -8.65 0.02
C GLY A 133 -5.22 -8.31 1.47
N PRO A 134 -5.64 -7.16 1.97
CA PRO A 134 -5.32 -6.70 3.32
C PRO A 134 -6.09 -7.51 4.38
N PHE A 135 -5.50 -8.57 4.88
CA PHE A 135 -6.13 -9.63 5.66
C PHE A 135 -6.79 -9.16 6.98
N TRP A 136 -6.19 -8.17 7.67
CA TRP A 136 -6.68 -7.70 8.99
C TRP A 136 -7.57 -6.46 8.90
N SER A 137 -7.87 -5.99 7.71
CA SER A 137 -8.70 -4.80 7.50
C SER A 137 -10.18 -5.11 7.69
N ASN A 138 -10.93 -4.12 8.18
CA ASN A 138 -12.38 -4.14 8.06
C ASN A 138 -12.76 -3.92 6.59
N PRO A 139 -13.58 -4.79 5.97
CA PRO A 139 -14.00 -4.64 4.58
C PRO A 139 -14.65 -3.28 4.25
N SER A 140 -15.32 -2.65 5.20
CA SER A 140 -15.93 -1.32 5.03
C SER A 140 -14.92 -0.17 4.96
N GLU A 141 -13.67 -0.41 5.34
CA GLU A 141 -12.60 0.59 5.39
C GLU A 141 -11.59 0.45 4.23
N VAL A 142 -11.87 -0.43 3.27
CA VAL A 142 -10.96 -0.68 2.16
C VAL A 142 -11.65 -0.55 0.81
N ILE A 143 -10.95 0.06 -0.14
CA ILE A 143 -11.30 0.09 -1.56
C ILE A 143 -10.18 -0.61 -2.30
N LEU A 144 -10.48 -1.78 -2.85
CA LEU A 144 -9.53 -2.61 -3.58
C LEU A 144 -9.96 -2.65 -5.03
N LEU A 145 -9.11 -2.16 -5.91
CA LEU A 145 -9.35 -2.10 -7.35
C LEU A 145 -8.49 -3.14 -8.03
N GLU A 146 -9.11 -4.01 -8.80
CA GLU A 146 -8.46 -5.10 -9.51
C GLU A 146 -8.50 -4.84 -11.02
N SER A 147 -7.38 -5.08 -11.69
CA SER A 147 -7.33 -5.00 -13.16
C SER A 147 -8.15 -6.13 -13.80
N ASP A 148 -8.57 -5.92 -15.04
CA ASP A 148 -9.11 -7.02 -15.85
C ASP A 148 -8.00 -8.07 -16.06
N ARG A 149 -8.32 -9.31 -15.73
CA ARG A 149 -7.40 -10.45 -15.75
C ARG A 149 -7.70 -11.43 -16.84
N GLN A 150 -8.52 -11.08 -17.83
CA GLN A 150 -8.84 -11.97 -18.94
C GLN A 150 -7.55 -12.41 -19.65
N GLY A 151 -7.33 -13.70 -19.68
CA GLY A 151 -6.15 -14.31 -20.31
C GLY A 151 -4.88 -14.36 -19.46
N LEU A 152 -4.85 -13.75 -18.27
CA LEU A 152 -3.70 -13.85 -17.37
C LEU A 152 -3.72 -15.12 -16.53
N LYS A 153 -2.58 -15.78 -16.43
CA LYS A 153 -2.39 -16.89 -15.49
C LYS A 153 -2.28 -16.35 -14.06
N HIS A 154 -3.04 -16.91 -13.13
CA HIS A 154 -2.94 -16.62 -11.70
C HIS A 154 -1.65 -17.21 -11.10
N SER A 155 -0.52 -16.67 -11.47
CA SER A 155 0.79 -17.13 -11.00
C SER A 155 1.59 -15.98 -10.40
N PHE A 156 2.11 -16.18 -9.19
CA PHE A 156 3.06 -15.25 -8.58
C PHE A 156 4.44 -15.26 -9.25
N ALA A 157 4.68 -16.23 -10.13
CA ALA A 157 5.95 -16.42 -10.80
C ALA A 157 6.08 -15.63 -12.10
N THR A 158 4.97 -15.14 -12.68
CA THR A 158 5.03 -14.37 -13.93
C THR A 158 5.28 -12.90 -13.64
N GLU A 159 6.06 -12.26 -14.48
CA GLU A 159 6.30 -10.81 -14.44
C GLU A 159 5.45 -10.06 -15.49
N GLU A 160 4.50 -10.75 -16.13
CA GLU A 160 3.61 -10.17 -17.10
C GLU A 160 2.67 -9.16 -16.45
N LYS A 161 2.57 -7.98 -17.05
CA LYS A 161 1.54 -7.00 -16.70
C LYS A 161 0.22 -7.36 -17.37
N PRO A 162 -0.91 -7.08 -16.75
CA PRO A 162 -2.22 -7.16 -17.39
C PRO A 162 -2.37 -6.12 -18.49
#